data_f805c1d12d16a19da4bf90d473ccf851
#
_entry.id   f805c1d12d16a19da4bf90d473ccf851
#
_cell.length_a   1.000
_cell.length_b   1.000
_cell.length_c   1.000
_cell.angle_alpha   90.00
_cell.angle_beta   90.00
_cell.angle_gamma   90.00
#
_symmetry.space_group_name_H-M   'P 1'
#
loop_
_entity.id
_entity.type
_entity.pdbx_description
1 polymer ?
#
loop_
_entity_poly.entity_id
_entity_poly.type
_entity_poly.pdbx_seq_one_letter_code
_entity_poly.pdbx_strand_id
1 'polypeptide(L)'
;PGVEVAPHYYWTGSLVGRTLTMHNAQRNLLVLGLTKPEDYRSLPVSGNSGSYTFDWRGAVNGAPMLLVIPAIWLWRPLRRGADQRSPRRTVACILIVLAVALIANAWPLSQPAFSSYDERLGYRPYQAVIDDVRQKGGLVFWSMTEARDFHEYGFGPLGTVTVKTESHPESLLQTISYTGFGGLYQDGRTVIKPGELWDRLLQLPATEQRPVPVLIGELGFHRLSDAGKDLHRLVTALWVKERTIAGVLESLRSGHAYAVGEGDHHVQLRLDEFRVLCQGGTKSASVGDSLDPVGARDLMVRLSVTASDHGSHPVKVRLIRSGQVLAQWAGETPFDVDWPDTTVPTDERMIYRVEITGSGELLSNPIFVGPVLKPNAAGGLFQHPAKA
;
A
#
# COMPACT_ATOMS: atom_id res chain seq x y z
N PRO A 1 8.70 11.83 -9.14
CA PRO A 1 8.29 10.56 -9.71
C PRO A 1 7.87 9.60 -8.61
N GLY A 2 7.07 8.60 -8.97
CA GLY A 2 6.62 7.54 -8.09
C GLY A 2 6.57 6.21 -8.84
N VAL A 3 6.51 5.13 -8.12
CA VAL A 3 6.38 3.79 -8.67
C VAL A 3 5.51 2.94 -7.74
N GLU A 4 4.66 2.13 -8.33
CA GLU A 4 3.97 1.06 -7.64
C GLU A 4 4.81 -0.21 -7.73
N VAL A 5 5.04 -0.88 -6.61
CA VAL A 5 5.84 -2.09 -6.54
C VAL A 5 5.11 -3.20 -5.79
N ALA A 6 5.24 -4.42 -6.27
CA ALA A 6 4.86 -5.64 -5.58
C ALA A 6 6.10 -6.24 -4.90
N PRO A 7 6.33 -6.02 -3.61
CA PRO A 7 7.54 -6.49 -2.93
C PRO A 7 7.72 -8.00 -2.97
N HIS A 8 6.62 -8.74 -2.90
CA HIS A 8 6.66 -10.19 -2.89
C HIS A 8 5.40 -10.79 -3.51
N TYR A 9 5.61 -11.75 -4.36
CA TYR A 9 4.61 -12.71 -4.80
C TYR A 9 5.20 -14.12 -4.68
N TYR A 10 4.37 -15.11 -4.41
CA TYR A 10 4.84 -16.49 -4.32
C TYR A 10 3.93 -17.44 -5.10
N TRP A 11 4.52 -18.54 -5.52
CA TRP A 11 3.87 -19.56 -6.29
C TRP A 11 3.58 -20.77 -5.44
N THR A 12 2.37 -21.30 -5.53
CA THR A 12 2.00 -22.61 -4.97
C THR A 12 1.57 -23.53 -6.10
N GLY A 13 2.03 -24.78 -6.04
CA GLY A 13 1.66 -25.81 -7.00
C GLY A 13 0.74 -26.84 -6.38
N SER A 14 -0.29 -27.26 -7.11
CA SER A 14 -1.09 -28.43 -6.77
C SER A 14 -0.70 -29.60 -7.67
N LEU A 15 -0.16 -30.67 -7.08
CA LEU A 15 0.15 -31.91 -7.80
C LEU A 15 -1.11 -32.67 -8.22
N VAL A 16 -2.22 -32.49 -7.50
CA VAL A 16 -3.48 -33.21 -7.73
C VAL A 16 -4.30 -32.58 -8.85
N GLY A 17 -4.23 -31.24 -9.03
CA GLY A 17 -5.09 -30.51 -9.97
C GLY A 17 -4.38 -29.94 -11.19
N ARG A 18 -3.10 -30.09 -11.34
CA ARG A 18 -2.30 -29.42 -12.38
C ARG A 18 -2.51 -27.89 -12.38
N THR A 19 -2.76 -27.32 -11.22
CA THR A 19 -2.95 -25.88 -11.04
C THR A 19 -1.72 -25.30 -10.39
N LEU A 20 -1.20 -24.23 -10.98
CA LEU A 20 -0.16 -23.38 -10.42
C LEU A 20 -0.80 -22.06 -10.03
N THR A 21 -0.67 -21.64 -8.78
CA THR A 21 -1.27 -20.40 -8.29
C THR A 21 -0.20 -19.39 -7.91
N MET A 22 -0.28 -18.20 -8.47
CA MET A 22 0.48 -17.04 -8.04
C MET A 22 -0.35 -16.22 -7.04
N HIS A 23 0.15 -16.04 -5.86
CA HIS A 23 -0.48 -15.27 -4.79
C HIS A 23 0.11 -13.85 -4.68
N ASN A 24 -0.71 -12.93 -4.21
CA ASN A 24 -0.36 -11.53 -3.94
C ASN A 24 0.11 -10.75 -5.17
N ALA A 25 -0.47 -11.04 -6.34
CA ALA A 25 -0.10 -10.39 -7.60
C ALA A 25 -0.31 -8.86 -7.59
N GLN A 26 -1.18 -8.35 -6.71
CA GLN A 26 -1.53 -6.94 -6.58
C GLN A 26 -1.43 -6.42 -5.13
N ARG A 27 -0.71 -7.11 -4.25
CA ARG A 27 -0.40 -6.57 -2.92
C ARG A 27 0.77 -5.61 -3.06
N ASN A 28 0.45 -4.36 -3.31
CA ASN A 28 1.39 -3.36 -3.77
C ASN A 28 1.68 -2.28 -2.72
N LEU A 29 2.85 -1.66 -2.87
CA LEU A 29 3.24 -0.42 -2.19
C LEU A 29 3.44 0.67 -3.24
N LEU A 30 2.86 1.83 -3.01
CA LEU A 30 3.15 3.04 -3.78
C LEU A 30 4.33 3.76 -3.13
N VAL A 31 5.42 3.89 -3.88
CA VAL A 31 6.66 4.55 -3.44
C VAL A 31 6.79 5.90 -4.13
N LEU A 32 6.95 6.97 -3.35
CA LEU A 32 7.06 8.34 -3.85
C LEU A 32 8.30 9.03 -3.28
N GLY A 33 8.79 10.02 -4.02
CA GLY A 33 9.75 11.01 -3.51
C GLY A 33 11.20 10.55 -3.39
N LEU A 34 11.58 9.40 -3.95
CA LEU A 34 13.00 9.06 -4.10
C LEU A 34 13.63 9.99 -5.14
N THR A 35 14.80 10.53 -4.83
CA THR A 35 15.43 11.59 -5.65
C THR A 35 16.22 11.05 -6.82
N LYS A 36 16.77 9.83 -6.71
CA LYS A 36 17.64 9.22 -7.70
C LYS A 36 16.95 8.03 -8.37
N PRO A 37 17.08 7.85 -9.69
CA PRO A 37 16.57 6.66 -10.39
C PRO A 37 17.15 5.35 -9.84
N GLU A 38 18.40 5.38 -9.37
CA GLU A 38 19.11 4.23 -8.79
C GLU A 38 18.41 3.74 -7.52
N ASP A 39 17.83 4.66 -6.72
CA ASP A 39 17.11 4.32 -5.50
C ASP A 39 15.87 3.47 -5.80
N TYR A 40 15.16 3.77 -6.91
CA TYR A 40 14.04 2.95 -7.38
C TYR A 40 14.50 1.59 -7.91
N ARG A 41 15.66 1.55 -8.62
CA ARG A 41 16.20 0.31 -9.17
C ARG A 41 16.80 -0.63 -8.12
N SER A 42 17.13 -0.09 -6.94
CA SER A 42 17.68 -0.87 -5.83
C SER A 42 16.65 -1.32 -4.80
N LEU A 43 15.34 -1.00 -5.01
CA LEU A 43 14.29 -1.47 -4.11
C LEU A 43 14.30 -2.99 -3.99
N PRO A 44 14.22 -3.57 -2.77
CA PRO A 44 14.34 -5.01 -2.54
C PRO A 44 13.05 -5.76 -2.93
N VAL A 45 12.71 -5.71 -4.22
CA VAL A 45 11.54 -6.40 -4.80
C VAL A 45 12.01 -7.48 -5.77
N SER A 46 11.25 -8.57 -5.86
CA SER A 46 11.63 -9.77 -6.62
C SER A 46 11.91 -9.54 -8.10
N GLY A 47 11.26 -8.59 -8.73
CA GLY A 47 11.45 -8.26 -10.15
C GLY A 47 12.57 -7.24 -10.43
N ASN A 48 13.24 -6.73 -9.42
CA ASN A 48 14.17 -5.63 -9.52
C ASN A 48 15.63 -6.12 -9.45
N SER A 49 16.24 -6.38 -10.60
CA SER A 49 17.61 -6.91 -10.69
C SER A 49 18.67 -6.02 -10.03
N GLY A 50 18.41 -4.72 -9.88
CA GLY A 50 19.31 -3.79 -9.20
C GLY A 50 19.43 -4.02 -7.69
N SER A 51 18.49 -4.75 -7.10
CA SER A 51 18.50 -5.15 -5.69
C SER A 51 19.14 -6.52 -5.43
N TYR A 52 19.48 -7.25 -6.49
CA TYR A 52 20.05 -8.60 -6.36
C TYR A 52 21.46 -8.54 -5.79
N THR A 53 21.73 -9.38 -4.79
CA THR A 53 23.03 -9.48 -4.15
C THR A 53 23.64 -10.86 -4.36
N PHE A 54 24.96 -10.92 -4.28
CA PHE A 54 25.65 -12.21 -4.22
C PHE A 54 25.46 -12.83 -2.84
N ASP A 55 24.88 -14.04 -2.83
CA ASP A 55 24.82 -14.87 -1.62
C ASP A 55 25.53 -16.21 -1.92
N TRP A 56 26.40 -16.65 -0.99
CA TRP A 56 27.07 -17.95 -1.10
C TRP A 56 26.07 -19.11 -1.22
N ARG A 57 24.86 -18.99 -0.64
CA ARG A 57 23.76 -19.94 -0.80
C ARG A 57 23.29 -20.05 -2.24
N GLY A 58 23.39 -18.97 -3.00
CA GLY A 58 23.13 -18.97 -4.43
C GLY A 58 24.07 -19.91 -5.20
N ALA A 59 25.26 -20.17 -4.68
CA ALA A 59 26.17 -21.17 -5.26
C ALA A 59 25.54 -22.57 -5.32
N VAL A 60 24.64 -22.91 -4.38
CA VAL A 60 23.87 -24.17 -4.41
C VAL A 60 22.95 -24.22 -5.63
N ASN A 61 22.45 -23.08 -6.09
CA ASN A 61 21.68 -22.98 -7.33
C ASN A 61 22.54 -23.26 -8.57
N GLY A 62 23.85 -23.24 -8.46
CA GLY A 62 24.80 -23.70 -9.46
C GLY A 62 24.97 -25.22 -9.54
N ALA A 63 24.44 -25.99 -8.56
CA ALA A 63 24.53 -27.45 -8.56
C ALA A 63 24.03 -28.13 -9.86
N PRO A 64 23.04 -27.61 -10.61
CA PRO A 64 22.69 -28.15 -11.92
C PRO A 64 23.84 -28.17 -12.93
N MET A 65 24.88 -27.34 -12.76
CA MET A 65 26.10 -27.45 -13.60
C MET A 65 26.76 -28.81 -13.49
N LEU A 66 26.60 -29.52 -12.38
CA LEU A 66 27.11 -30.88 -12.18
C LEU A 66 26.48 -31.86 -13.17
N LEU A 67 25.29 -31.60 -13.72
CA LEU A 67 24.69 -32.42 -14.78
C LEU A 67 25.49 -32.39 -16.10
N VAL A 68 26.32 -31.38 -16.31
CA VAL A 68 27.20 -31.27 -17.47
C VAL A 68 28.27 -32.34 -17.43
N ILE A 69 28.72 -32.76 -16.26
CA ILE A 69 29.75 -33.81 -16.10
C ILE A 69 29.30 -35.14 -16.72
N PRO A 70 28.18 -35.75 -16.32
CA PRO A 70 27.70 -36.98 -16.97
C PRO A 70 27.32 -36.75 -18.43
N ALA A 71 26.83 -35.53 -18.81
CA ALA A 71 26.56 -35.21 -20.21
C ALA A 71 27.81 -35.26 -21.07
N ILE A 72 28.94 -34.68 -20.63
CA ILE A 72 30.23 -34.76 -21.31
C ILE A 72 30.74 -36.23 -21.39
N TRP A 73 30.55 -36.98 -20.29
CA TRP A 73 30.95 -38.38 -20.26
C TRP A 73 30.16 -39.23 -21.27
N LEU A 74 28.83 -39.01 -21.36
CA LEU A 74 27.96 -39.66 -22.32
C LEU A 74 28.24 -39.24 -23.79
N TRP A 75 28.78 -38.02 -23.99
CA TRP A 75 29.13 -37.50 -25.32
C TRP A 75 30.45 -38.07 -25.87
N ARG A 76 31.32 -38.61 -25.01
CA ARG A 76 32.61 -39.18 -25.45
C ARG A 76 32.40 -40.43 -26.31
N PRO A 77 32.98 -40.51 -27.50
CA PRO A 77 32.88 -41.68 -28.35
C PRO A 77 33.62 -42.86 -27.72
N LEU A 78 32.86 -43.93 -27.44
CA LEU A 78 33.42 -45.16 -26.87
C LEU A 78 34.19 -46.00 -27.88
N ARG A 79 33.98 -45.81 -29.19
CA ARG A 79 34.68 -46.46 -30.30
C ARG A 79 34.52 -45.62 -31.56
N ARG A 80 35.55 -45.68 -32.49
CA ARG A 80 35.45 -45.12 -33.83
C ARG A 80 34.31 -45.85 -34.58
N GLY A 81 33.27 -45.14 -34.97
CA GLY A 81 32.17 -45.68 -35.76
C GLY A 81 30.79 -45.71 -35.05
N ALA A 82 30.64 -45.12 -33.85
CA ALA A 82 29.34 -45.03 -33.18
C ALA A 82 28.39 -44.10 -33.95
N ASP A 83 27.20 -44.62 -34.26
CA ASP A 83 26.10 -43.93 -34.96
C ASP A 83 25.78 -42.58 -34.26
N GLN A 84 25.58 -41.55 -35.06
CA GLN A 84 25.27 -40.21 -34.57
C GLN A 84 23.96 -40.13 -33.80
N ARG A 85 23.05 -41.11 -33.97
CA ARG A 85 21.73 -41.22 -33.30
C ARG A 85 21.73 -42.09 -32.05
N SER A 86 22.88 -42.25 -31.39
CA SER A 86 22.91 -43.08 -30.20
C SER A 86 22.09 -42.50 -29.07
N PRO A 87 21.28 -43.29 -28.33
CA PRO A 87 20.44 -42.83 -27.21
C PRO A 87 21.24 -42.10 -26.15
N ARG A 88 22.54 -42.36 -26.03
CA ARG A 88 23.46 -41.66 -25.12
C ARG A 88 23.62 -40.18 -25.45
N ARG A 89 23.69 -39.80 -26.75
CA ARG A 89 23.76 -38.38 -27.16
C ARG A 89 22.45 -37.65 -26.85
N THR A 90 21.32 -38.32 -27.08
CA THR A 90 20.00 -37.77 -26.72
C THR A 90 19.93 -37.48 -25.21
N VAL A 91 20.36 -38.43 -24.38
CA VAL A 91 20.39 -38.22 -22.92
C VAL A 91 21.37 -37.11 -22.54
N ALA A 92 22.54 -37.03 -23.17
CA ALA A 92 23.46 -35.91 -22.91
C ALA A 92 22.88 -34.56 -23.26
N CYS A 93 22.18 -34.44 -24.40
CA CYS A 93 21.47 -33.22 -24.77
C CYS A 93 20.39 -32.86 -23.75
N ILE A 94 19.59 -33.84 -23.30
CA ILE A 94 18.55 -33.60 -22.28
C ILE A 94 19.18 -33.07 -20.99
N LEU A 95 20.28 -33.66 -20.51
CA LEU A 95 20.97 -33.22 -19.31
C LEU A 95 21.51 -31.80 -19.43
N ILE A 96 22.06 -31.42 -20.62
CA ILE A 96 22.54 -30.06 -20.87
C ILE A 96 21.35 -29.08 -20.87
N VAL A 97 20.28 -29.40 -21.59
CA VAL A 97 19.10 -28.54 -21.66
C VAL A 97 18.50 -28.35 -20.25
N LEU A 98 18.40 -29.45 -19.48
CA LEU A 98 17.92 -29.38 -18.11
C LEU A 98 18.83 -28.53 -17.21
N ALA A 99 20.15 -28.69 -17.32
CA ALA A 99 21.11 -27.87 -16.57
C ALA A 99 20.94 -26.39 -16.90
N VAL A 100 20.87 -26.04 -18.20
CA VAL A 100 20.69 -24.67 -18.65
C VAL A 100 19.34 -24.10 -18.17
N ALA A 101 18.26 -24.87 -18.29
CA ALA A 101 16.94 -24.43 -17.83
C ALA A 101 16.92 -24.18 -16.32
N LEU A 102 17.51 -25.07 -15.51
CA LEU A 102 17.57 -24.92 -14.05
C LEU A 102 18.44 -23.73 -13.63
N ILE A 103 19.58 -23.51 -14.30
CA ILE A 103 20.46 -22.34 -14.05
C ILE A 103 19.76 -21.04 -14.46
N ALA A 104 19.06 -21.04 -15.59
CA ALA A 104 18.30 -19.86 -16.04
C ALA A 104 17.15 -19.52 -15.09
N ASN A 105 16.50 -20.55 -14.50
CA ASN A 105 15.42 -20.36 -13.53
C ASN A 105 15.92 -19.84 -12.16
N ALA A 106 17.12 -20.27 -11.73
CA ALA A 106 17.68 -19.90 -10.44
C ALA A 106 19.14 -19.47 -10.62
N TRP A 107 19.33 -18.22 -11.12
CA TRP A 107 20.66 -17.68 -11.42
C TRP A 107 21.58 -17.71 -10.20
N PRO A 108 22.75 -18.40 -10.23
CA PRO A 108 23.54 -18.66 -9.03
C PRO A 108 24.39 -17.47 -8.55
N LEU A 109 24.64 -16.48 -9.42
CA LEU A 109 25.57 -15.38 -9.11
C LEU A 109 24.91 -14.19 -8.43
N SER A 110 23.60 -14.05 -8.56
CA SER A 110 22.85 -12.98 -7.88
C SER A 110 21.44 -13.47 -7.53
N GLN A 111 21.00 -13.15 -6.34
CA GLN A 111 19.70 -13.61 -5.81
C GLN A 111 18.85 -12.42 -5.42
N PRO A 112 17.51 -12.48 -5.64
CA PRO A 112 16.61 -11.53 -5.05
C PRO A 112 16.64 -11.67 -3.52
N ALA A 113 16.40 -10.55 -2.82
CA ALA A 113 16.37 -10.54 -1.36
C ALA A 113 15.34 -11.53 -0.78
N PHE A 114 14.27 -11.80 -1.52
CA PHE A 114 13.17 -12.67 -1.12
C PHE A 114 12.82 -13.65 -2.25
N SER A 115 12.72 -14.93 -1.90
CA SER A 115 12.38 -15.97 -2.88
C SER A 115 10.90 -15.99 -3.20
N SER A 116 10.57 -16.05 -4.49
CA SER A 116 9.17 -16.24 -4.98
C SER A 116 8.60 -17.63 -4.69
N TYR A 117 9.36 -18.53 -4.06
CA TYR A 117 8.91 -19.87 -3.69
C TYR A 117 8.70 -20.03 -2.17
N ASP A 118 8.92 -18.98 -1.38
CA ASP A 118 8.74 -19.03 0.07
C ASP A 118 7.53 -18.18 0.51
N GLU A 119 6.43 -18.88 0.75
CA GLU A 119 5.18 -18.29 1.25
C GLU A 119 5.24 -17.86 2.72
N ARG A 120 6.23 -18.37 3.50
CA ARG A 120 6.35 -18.15 4.95
C ARG A 120 6.96 -16.81 5.32
N LEU A 121 7.34 -16.00 4.34
CA LEU A 121 7.97 -14.70 4.57
C LEU A 121 7.01 -13.67 5.16
N GLY A 122 5.70 -13.86 5.00
CA GLY A 122 4.68 -12.95 5.53
C GLY A 122 4.90 -11.51 5.06
N TYR A 123 4.94 -10.57 6.00
CA TYR A 123 5.14 -9.14 5.71
C TYR A 123 6.60 -8.68 5.67
N ARG A 124 7.57 -9.56 5.88
CA ARG A 124 9.01 -9.22 5.87
C ARG A 124 9.49 -8.54 4.57
N PRO A 125 9.11 -9.02 3.37
CA PRO A 125 9.48 -8.35 2.12
C PRO A 125 8.93 -6.93 2.03
N TYR A 126 7.70 -6.71 2.48
CA TYR A 126 7.04 -5.41 2.48
C TYR A 126 7.72 -4.45 3.47
N GLN A 127 8.01 -4.93 4.68
CA GLN A 127 8.73 -4.14 5.68
C GLN A 127 10.12 -3.73 5.19
N ALA A 128 10.84 -4.62 4.49
CA ALA A 128 12.14 -4.30 3.95
C ALA A 128 12.09 -3.17 2.90
N VAL A 129 11.06 -3.14 2.05
CA VAL A 129 10.85 -2.02 1.11
C VAL A 129 10.51 -0.73 1.85
N ILE A 130 9.62 -0.80 2.86
CA ILE A 130 9.25 0.37 3.66
C ILE A 130 10.49 0.96 4.34
N ASP A 131 11.32 0.14 4.96
CA ASP A 131 12.52 0.57 5.65
C ASP A 131 13.55 1.19 4.70
N ASP A 132 13.77 0.57 3.53
CA ASP A 132 14.70 1.06 2.51
C ASP A 132 14.25 2.43 1.96
N VAL A 133 12.97 2.56 1.61
CA VAL A 133 12.41 3.84 1.10
C VAL A 133 12.50 4.92 2.16
N ARG A 134 12.14 4.61 3.42
CA ARG A 134 12.22 5.55 4.52
C ARG A 134 13.67 6.01 4.77
N GLN A 135 14.63 5.10 4.76
CA GLN A 135 16.05 5.43 4.92
C GLN A 135 16.53 6.39 3.82
N LYS A 136 15.97 6.29 2.63
CA LYS A 136 16.26 7.18 1.48
C LYS A 136 15.40 8.46 1.47
N GLY A 137 14.56 8.69 2.49
CA GLY A 137 13.74 9.89 2.66
C GLY A 137 12.45 9.91 1.83
N GLY A 138 12.09 8.80 1.18
CA GLY A 138 10.86 8.65 0.41
C GLY A 138 9.61 8.43 1.28
N LEU A 139 8.47 8.29 0.62
CA LEU A 139 7.16 8.00 1.19
C LEU A 139 6.66 6.66 0.67
N VAL A 140 5.98 5.90 1.52
CA VAL A 140 5.39 4.60 1.16
C VAL A 140 3.94 4.56 1.59
N PHE A 141 3.07 4.19 0.66
CA PHE A 141 1.66 3.97 0.92
C PHE A 141 1.28 2.53 0.58
N TRP A 142 0.51 1.88 1.44
CA TRP A 142 -0.14 0.64 1.09
C TRP A 142 -1.22 0.88 0.04
N SER A 143 -1.15 0.19 -1.08
CA SER A 143 -2.09 0.32 -2.18
C SER A 143 -3.28 -0.62 -1.99
N MET A 144 -4.49 -0.09 -2.11
CA MET A 144 -5.77 -0.83 -2.23
C MET A 144 -5.88 -2.08 -1.34
N THR A 145 -5.70 -1.91 -0.02
CA THR A 145 -5.54 -3.02 0.94
C THR A 145 -6.73 -4.01 1.03
N GLU A 146 -7.91 -3.63 0.56
CA GLU A 146 -9.11 -4.48 0.59
C GLU A 146 -9.51 -5.00 -0.81
N ALA A 147 -8.75 -4.61 -1.86
CA ALA A 147 -8.99 -5.10 -3.21
C ALA A 147 -8.77 -6.62 -3.29
N ARG A 148 -9.59 -7.26 -4.13
CA ARG A 148 -9.51 -8.69 -4.43
C ARG A 148 -9.51 -8.87 -5.92
N ASP A 149 -8.68 -9.78 -6.39
CA ASP A 149 -8.64 -10.13 -7.80
C ASP A 149 -8.38 -11.63 -8.00
N PHE A 150 -8.94 -12.18 -9.04
CA PHE A 150 -8.76 -13.57 -9.39
C PHE A 150 -8.84 -13.73 -10.92
N HIS A 151 -7.74 -14.22 -11.48
CA HIS A 151 -7.68 -14.57 -12.90
C HIS A 151 -7.28 -16.03 -13.08
N GLU A 152 -7.91 -16.70 -14.04
CA GLU A 152 -7.61 -18.08 -14.39
C GLU A 152 -7.26 -18.19 -15.86
N TYR A 153 -6.12 -18.84 -16.13
CA TYR A 153 -5.60 -19.09 -17.47
C TYR A 153 -5.49 -20.59 -17.71
N GLY A 154 -6.34 -21.13 -18.58
CA GLY A 154 -6.31 -22.54 -18.97
C GLY A 154 -5.30 -22.80 -20.08
N PHE A 155 -4.41 -23.77 -19.88
CA PHE A 155 -3.43 -24.24 -20.87
C PHE A 155 -3.75 -25.66 -21.39
N GLY A 156 -5.03 -26.02 -21.40
CA GLY A 156 -5.50 -27.32 -21.84
C GLY A 156 -4.86 -28.48 -21.09
N PRO A 157 -4.23 -29.46 -21.79
CA PRO A 157 -3.61 -30.62 -21.15
C PRO A 157 -2.46 -30.27 -20.20
N LEU A 158 -1.86 -29.09 -20.32
CA LEU A 158 -0.77 -28.64 -19.48
C LEU A 158 -1.22 -28.17 -18.10
N GLY A 159 -2.54 -27.90 -17.93
CA GLY A 159 -3.11 -27.48 -16.67
C GLY A 159 -3.59 -26.03 -16.65
N THR A 160 -3.70 -25.45 -15.48
CA THR A 160 -4.25 -24.13 -15.23
C THR A 160 -3.27 -23.29 -14.43
N VAL A 161 -3.17 -22.00 -14.77
CA VAL A 161 -2.47 -21.00 -13.95
C VAL A 161 -3.51 -20.04 -13.39
N THR A 162 -3.50 -19.86 -12.09
CA THR A 162 -4.34 -18.89 -11.40
C THR A 162 -3.49 -17.76 -10.83
N VAL A 163 -4.02 -16.54 -10.90
CA VAL A 163 -3.42 -15.35 -10.29
C VAL A 163 -4.41 -14.83 -9.26
N LYS A 164 -4.00 -14.79 -8.00
CA LYS A 164 -4.89 -14.47 -6.88
C LYS A 164 -4.34 -13.32 -6.05
N THR A 165 -5.18 -12.31 -5.87
CA THR A 165 -4.97 -11.25 -4.89
C THR A 165 -6.02 -11.36 -3.80
N GLU A 166 -5.58 -11.42 -2.56
CA GLU A 166 -6.45 -11.45 -1.39
C GLU A 166 -6.44 -10.07 -0.71
N SER A 167 -7.59 -9.69 -0.16
CA SER A 167 -7.68 -8.55 0.74
C SER A 167 -6.69 -8.71 1.90
N HIS A 168 -5.99 -7.64 2.26
CA HIS A 168 -4.91 -7.69 3.25
C HIS A 168 -4.87 -6.45 4.18
N PRO A 169 -6.00 -6.00 4.75
CA PRO A 169 -6.04 -4.81 5.61
C PRO A 169 -5.16 -4.96 6.85
N GLU A 170 -4.89 -6.19 7.29
CA GLU A 170 -3.96 -6.48 8.39
C GLU A 170 -2.52 -6.03 8.11
N SER A 171 -2.14 -5.78 6.85
CA SER A 171 -0.85 -5.21 6.47
C SER A 171 -0.57 -3.90 7.21
N LEU A 172 -1.61 -3.09 7.45
CA LEU A 172 -1.54 -1.84 8.20
C LEU A 172 -1.17 -2.03 9.68
N LEU A 173 -1.40 -3.22 10.24
CA LEU A 173 -1.00 -3.58 11.60
C LEU A 173 0.34 -4.32 11.64
N GLN A 174 0.61 -5.15 10.62
CA GLN A 174 1.76 -6.05 10.57
C GLN A 174 3.05 -5.36 10.11
N THR A 175 2.94 -4.16 9.53
CA THR A 175 4.07 -3.34 9.14
C THR A 175 4.07 -2.01 9.89
N ILE A 176 5.23 -1.38 9.97
CA ILE A 176 5.44 -0.08 10.63
C ILE A 176 6.17 0.87 9.69
N SER A 177 6.21 2.14 10.04
CA SER A 177 7.01 3.16 9.34
C SER A 177 6.55 3.51 7.93
N TYR A 178 5.44 2.98 7.43
CA TYR A 178 4.82 3.44 6.20
C TYR A 178 4.14 4.81 6.41
N THR A 179 3.98 5.58 5.34
CA THR A 179 3.41 6.94 5.39
C THR A 179 1.88 6.90 5.50
N GLY A 180 1.24 6.01 4.76
CA GLY A 180 -0.21 5.95 4.71
C GLY A 180 -0.72 4.81 3.84
N PHE A 181 -1.95 4.94 3.38
CA PHE A 181 -2.60 3.92 2.55
C PHE A 181 -3.66 4.52 1.63
N GLY A 182 -3.94 3.82 0.53
CA GLY A 182 -5.09 4.08 -0.33
C GLY A 182 -6.38 3.69 0.39
N GLY A 183 -7.12 4.69 0.89
CA GLY A 183 -8.36 4.45 1.63
C GLY A 183 -9.60 4.72 0.81
N LEU A 184 -9.53 5.57 -0.20
CA LEU A 184 -10.60 5.80 -1.16
C LEU A 184 -10.20 5.23 -2.51
N TYR A 185 -10.90 4.17 -2.94
CA TYR A 185 -10.73 3.51 -4.24
C TYR A 185 -12.03 2.80 -4.65
N GLN A 186 -12.03 2.12 -5.78
CA GLN A 186 -13.24 1.62 -6.44
C GLN A 186 -13.95 0.46 -5.74
N ASP A 187 -13.22 -0.33 -4.94
CA ASP A 187 -13.72 -1.55 -4.30
C ASP A 187 -14.27 -1.32 -2.88
N GLY A 188 -14.60 -2.42 -2.21
CA GLY A 188 -15.10 -2.39 -0.83
C GLY A 188 -14.12 -1.75 0.15
N ARG A 189 -14.64 -0.92 1.06
CA ARG A 189 -13.86 -0.09 1.97
C ARG A 189 -14.41 -0.22 3.39
N THR A 190 -13.90 -1.20 4.12
CA THR A 190 -14.26 -1.40 5.52
C THR A 190 -13.28 -0.73 6.46
N VAL A 191 -12.00 -0.65 6.08
CA VAL A 191 -10.92 -0.06 6.88
C VAL A 191 -11.22 1.35 7.35
N ILE A 192 -11.85 2.17 6.49
CA ILE A 192 -12.11 3.59 6.74
C ILE A 192 -13.45 3.88 7.47
N LYS A 193 -14.31 2.86 7.62
CA LYS A 193 -15.61 3.07 8.32
C LYS A 193 -15.39 3.55 9.76
N PRO A 194 -16.33 4.34 10.31
CA PRO A 194 -16.26 4.80 11.69
C PRO A 194 -16.06 3.66 12.68
N GLY A 195 -15.02 3.77 13.52
CA GLY A 195 -14.64 2.77 14.53
C GLY A 195 -13.83 1.58 14.02
N GLU A 196 -13.62 1.49 12.71
CA GLU A 196 -12.88 0.39 12.10
C GLU A 196 -11.35 0.59 12.15
N LEU A 197 -10.60 -0.18 11.38
CA LEU A 197 -9.17 -0.33 11.52
C LEU A 197 -8.40 1.00 11.46
N TRP A 198 -8.76 1.91 10.55
CA TRP A 198 -8.09 3.20 10.46
C TRP A 198 -8.26 4.03 11.74
N ASP A 199 -9.48 4.16 12.26
CA ASP A 199 -9.74 4.90 13.51
C ASP A 199 -8.99 4.28 14.70
N ARG A 200 -8.86 2.95 14.74
CA ARG A 200 -8.05 2.26 15.76
C ARG A 200 -6.56 2.57 15.64
N LEU A 201 -6.04 2.61 14.41
CA LEU A 201 -4.64 3.00 14.16
C LEU A 201 -4.37 4.46 14.54
N LEU A 202 -5.31 5.36 14.26
CA LEU A 202 -5.20 6.78 14.61
C LEU A 202 -5.15 7.01 16.13
N GLN A 203 -5.78 6.14 16.93
CA GLN A 203 -5.77 6.20 18.39
C GLN A 203 -4.47 5.70 19.03
N LEU A 204 -3.63 4.99 18.27
CA LEU A 204 -2.34 4.54 18.77
C LEU A 204 -1.38 5.73 18.95
N PRO A 205 -0.46 5.67 19.94
CA PRO A 205 0.57 6.67 20.07
C PRO A 205 1.41 6.78 18.80
N ALA A 206 1.52 8.00 18.27
CA ALA A 206 2.42 8.26 17.17
C ALA A 206 3.88 8.20 17.64
N THR A 207 4.72 7.49 16.92
CA THR A 207 6.17 7.39 17.17
C THR A 207 6.91 7.56 15.84
N GLU A 208 8.23 7.75 15.89
CA GLU A 208 9.04 7.74 14.67
C GLU A 208 8.88 6.45 13.87
N GLN A 209 8.74 5.32 14.55
CA GLN A 209 8.56 4.01 13.93
C GLN A 209 7.12 3.73 13.52
N ARG A 210 6.16 4.44 14.09
CA ARG A 210 4.74 4.33 13.75
C ARG A 210 4.15 5.73 13.58
N PRO A 211 4.38 6.38 12.43
CA PRO A 211 3.71 7.64 12.12
C PRO A 211 2.20 7.42 12.00
N VAL A 212 1.45 8.50 12.08
CA VAL A 212 0.01 8.47 11.82
C VAL A 212 -0.21 8.13 10.35
N PRO A 213 -0.97 7.07 10.02
CA PRO A 213 -1.20 6.70 8.64
C PRO A 213 -2.11 7.70 7.92
N VAL A 214 -1.59 8.28 6.86
CA VAL A 214 -2.29 9.24 5.98
C VAL A 214 -3.16 8.49 4.98
N LEU A 215 -4.39 8.93 4.81
CA LEU A 215 -5.30 8.42 3.79
C LEU A 215 -5.09 9.17 2.47
N ILE A 216 -5.03 8.44 1.37
CA ILE A 216 -5.02 8.97 0.00
C ILE A 216 -6.16 8.36 -0.83
N GLY A 217 -6.56 9.07 -1.89
CA GLY A 217 -7.38 8.54 -2.97
C GLY A 217 -6.50 7.86 -4.00
N GLU A 218 -6.91 6.70 -4.46
CA GLU A 218 -6.12 5.85 -5.34
C GLU A 218 -6.98 5.22 -6.42
N LEU A 219 -6.47 5.19 -7.64
CA LEU A 219 -7.15 4.63 -8.80
C LEU A 219 -6.31 3.52 -9.44
N GLY A 220 -6.89 2.33 -9.61
CA GLY A 220 -6.26 1.22 -10.33
C GLY A 220 -6.28 1.45 -11.85
N PHE A 221 -5.55 2.47 -12.32
CA PHE A 221 -5.48 2.83 -13.72
C PHE A 221 -4.51 1.92 -14.48
N HIS A 222 -4.99 1.27 -15.54
CA HIS A 222 -4.15 0.47 -16.44
C HIS A 222 -4.07 1.06 -17.84
N ARG A 223 -5.18 1.55 -18.38
CA ARG A 223 -5.27 2.14 -19.73
C ARG A 223 -6.51 3.01 -19.87
N LEU A 224 -6.47 3.95 -20.80
CA LEU A 224 -7.56 4.91 -21.07
C LEU A 224 -8.90 4.28 -21.47
N SER A 225 -8.89 3.04 -21.95
CA SER A 225 -10.11 2.33 -22.36
C SER A 225 -10.84 1.59 -21.22
N ASP A 226 -10.29 1.58 -20.02
CA ASP A 226 -10.89 0.87 -18.89
C ASP A 226 -12.04 1.70 -18.34
N ALA A 227 -13.26 1.18 -18.47
CA ALA A 227 -14.46 1.87 -18.03
C ALA A 227 -14.39 2.18 -16.51
N GLY A 228 -14.69 3.41 -16.15
CA GLY A 228 -14.71 3.86 -14.77
C GLY A 228 -13.34 4.10 -14.12
N LYS A 229 -12.23 3.98 -14.88
CA LYS A 229 -10.86 4.18 -14.41
C LYS A 229 -10.18 5.40 -15.02
N ASP A 230 -10.95 6.46 -15.26
CA ASP A 230 -10.39 7.73 -15.73
C ASP A 230 -9.63 8.43 -14.60
N LEU A 231 -8.46 9.00 -14.90
CA LEU A 231 -7.52 9.54 -13.92
C LEU A 231 -8.11 10.62 -13.00
N HIS A 232 -9.17 11.30 -13.41
CA HIS A 232 -9.83 12.34 -12.62
C HIS A 232 -10.87 11.80 -11.64
N ARG A 233 -11.27 10.52 -11.74
CA ARG A 233 -12.36 9.97 -10.93
C ARG A 233 -12.03 9.81 -9.45
N LEU A 234 -10.79 9.53 -9.13
CA LEU A 234 -10.31 9.40 -7.76
C LEU A 234 -9.01 10.17 -7.63
N VAL A 235 -9.00 11.17 -6.79
CA VAL A 235 -7.85 12.05 -6.62
C VAL A 235 -7.54 12.29 -5.14
N THR A 236 -6.29 12.64 -4.86
CA THR A 236 -5.88 13.16 -3.57
C THR A 236 -5.67 14.66 -3.73
N ALA A 237 -6.51 15.45 -3.09
CA ALA A 237 -6.35 16.90 -3.02
C ALA A 237 -5.40 17.28 -1.88
N LEU A 238 -4.53 18.25 -2.12
CA LEU A 238 -3.46 18.63 -1.20
C LEU A 238 -3.51 20.12 -0.87
N TRP A 239 -3.35 20.46 0.40
CA TRP A 239 -3.01 21.82 0.81
C TRP A 239 -1.50 21.96 0.87
N VAL A 240 -0.93 22.70 -0.06
CA VAL A 240 0.52 22.90 -0.16
C VAL A 240 0.88 24.35 0.14
N LYS A 241 1.92 24.57 0.93
CA LYS A 241 2.46 25.91 1.20
C LYS A 241 3.09 26.51 -0.06
N GLU A 242 3.76 25.65 -0.83
CA GLU A 242 4.43 26.00 -2.08
C GLU A 242 4.14 24.96 -3.14
N ARG A 243 3.91 25.37 -4.37
CA ARG A 243 3.67 24.48 -5.53
C ARG A 243 4.99 23.91 -6.05
N THR A 244 5.69 23.18 -5.18
CA THR A 244 6.95 22.49 -5.47
C THR A 244 6.80 21.00 -5.18
N ILE A 245 7.70 20.16 -5.71
CA ILE A 245 7.74 18.72 -5.38
C ILE A 245 7.92 18.54 -3.88
N ALA A 246 8.79 19.31 -3.24
CA ALA A 246 9.01 19.26 -1.79
C ALA A 246 7.74 19.60 -1.00
N GLY A 247 7.00 20.66 -1.42
CA GLY A 247 5.74 21.03 -0.80
C GLY A 247 4.67 19.95 -0.93
N VAL A 248 4.58 19.30 -2.08
CA VAL A 248 3.66 18.16 -2.31
C VAL A 248 4.03 16.98 -1.40
N LEU A 249 5.30 16.58 -1.35
CA LEU A 249 5.76 15.46 -0.51
C LEU A 249 5.56 15.76 0.98
N GLU A 250 5.78 17.01 1.40
CA GLU A 250 5.54 17.41 2.79
C GLU A 250 4.06 17.36 3.15
N SER A 251 3.18 17.85 2.26
CA SER A 251 1.74 17.77 2.44
C SER A 251 1.25 16.31 2.56
N LEU A 252 1.76 15.41 1.71
CA LEU A 252 1.49 13.97 1.81
C LEU A 252 2.03 13.36 3.11
N ARG A 253 3.20 13.77 3.55
CA ARG A 253 3.82 13.26 4.79
C ARG A 253 3.06 13.68 6.02
N SER A 254 2.59 14.92 6.07
CA SER A 254 1.89 15.51 7.22
C SER A 254 0.39 15.24 7.22
N GLY A 255 -0.17 14.70 6.12
CA GLY A 255 -1.61 14.46 6.02
C GLY A 255 -2.43 15.72 5.70
N HIS A 256 -1.81 16.82 5.23
CA HIS A 256 -2.53 17.99 4.71
C HIS A 256 -3.19 17.66 3.36
N ALA A 257 -4.08 16.67 3.39
CA ALA A 257 -4.69 16.06 2.22
C ALA A 257 -6.09 15.54 2.52
N TYR A 258 -6.88 15.40 1.47
CA TYR A 258 -8.14 14.66 1.51
C TYR A 258 -8.32 13.88 0.20
N ALA A 259 -9.04 12.77 0.27
CA ALA A 259 -9.35 11.96 -0.89
C ALA A 259 -10.72 12.37 -1.46
N VAL A 260 -10.83 12.40 -2.78
CA VAL A 260 -12.07 12.77 -3.49
C VAL A 260 -12.37 11.73 -4.55
N GLY A 261 -13.60 11.23 -4.52
CA GLY A 261 -14.21 10.45 -5.58
C GLY A 261 -15.19 11.30 -6.38
N GLU A 262 -15.08 11.23 -7.69
CA GLU A 262 -16.00 11.88 -8.61
C GLU A 262 -17.40 11.24 -8.50
N GLY A 263 -18.39 12.08 -8.46
CA GLY A 263 -19.78 11.68 -8.47
C GLY A 263 -20.44 11.72 -9.85
N ASP A 264 -21.75 11.77 -9.85
CA ASP A 264 -22.53 11.93 -11.06
C ASP A 264 -22.20 13.24 -11.78
N HIS A 265 -22.27 13.24 -13.10
CA HIS A 265 -21.99 14.41 -13.95
C HIS A 265 -20.58 15.00 -13.80
N HIS A 266 -19.60 14.17 -13.43
CA HIS A 266 -18.20 14.59 -13.23
C HIS A 266 -17.98 15.65 -12.14
N VAL A 267 -18.88 15.73 -11.19
CA VAL A 267 -18.77 16.66 -10.06
C VAL A 267 -17.78 16.09 -9.03
N GLN A 268 -16.86 16.92 -8.58
CA GLN A 268 -15.97 16.65 -7.46
C GLN A 268 -16.28 17.59 -6.30
N LEU A 269 -16.39 17.04 -5.10
CA LEU A 269 -16.54 17.83 -3.89
C LEU A 269 -15.18 18.45 -3.51
N ARG A 270 -15.22 19.66 -2.98
CA ARG A 270 -14.05 20.39 -2.50
C ARG A 270 -14.22 20.70 -1.02
N LEU A 271 -13.23 20.38 -0.24
CA LEU A 271 -13.13 20.76 1.15
C LEU A 271 -12.41 22.09 1.25
N ASP A 272 -13.15 23.17 1.30
CA ASP A 272 -12.57 24.52 1.33
C ASP A 272 -12.06 24.86 2.74
N GLU A 273 -12.77 24.41 3.78
CA GLU A 273 -12.32 24.53 5.17
C GLU A 273 -12.76 23.31 5.98
N PHE A 274 -11.85 22.79 6.78
CA PHE A 274 -12.14 21.90 7.91
C PHE A 274 -11.15 22.20 9.02
N ARG A 275 -11.66 22.80 10.09
CA ARG A 275 -10.86 23.25 11.24
C ARG A 275 -11.53 22.96 12.54
N VAL A 276 -10.70 22.76 13.57
CA VAL A 276 -11.10 22.76 14.96
C VAL A 276 -10.47 23.96 15.64
N LEU A 277 -11.32 24.80 16.26
CA LEU A 277 -10.91 26.02 16.94
C LEU A 277 -11.19 25.88 18.45
N CYS A 278 -10.29 26.42 19.26
CA CYS A 278 -10.61 26.63 20.67
C CYS A 278 -11.58 27.81 20.83
N GLN A 279 -12.41 27.78 21.87
CA GLN A 279 -13.29 28.88 22.22
C GLN A 279 -12.49 30.19 22.35
N GLY A 280 -12.97 31.24 21.71
CA GLY A 280 -12.27 32.53 21.58
C GLY A 280 -11.39 32.66 20.33
N GLY A 281 -11.26 31.61 19.48
CA GLY A 281 -10.67 31.68 18.15
C GLY A 281 -9.16 31.92 18.07
N THR A 282 -8.46 31.91 19.22
CA THR A 282 -7.03 32.23 19.28
C THR A 282 -6.12 31.08 18.79
N LYS A 283 -6.60 29.85 18.84
CA LYS A 283 -5.84 28.68 18.36
C LYS A 283 -6.77 27.81 17.49
N SER A 284 -6.25 27.31 16.40
CA SER A 284 -6.95 26.39 15.51
C SER A 284 -6.00 25.39 14.89
N ALA A 285 -6.55 24.22 14.51
CA ALA A 285 -5.87 23.23 13.68
C ALA A 285 -6.72 22.92 12.46
N SER A 286 -6.06 22.64 11.35
CA SER A 286 -6.66 22.15 10.11
C SER A 286 -6.30 20.68 9.87
N VAL A 287 -6.78 20.12 8.79
CA VAL A 287 -6.49 18.74 8.38
C VAL A 287 -4.98 18.48 8.41
N GLY A 288 -4.58 17.38 9.07
CA GLY A 288 -3.17 16.99 9.26
C GLY A 288 -2.49 17.63 10.48
N ASP A 289 -3.08 18.67 11.06
CA ASP A 289 -2.51 19.38 12.20
C ASP A 289 -2.88 18.79 13.56
N SER A 290 -2.17 19.23 14.59
CA SER A 290 -2.49 18.96 15.99
C SER A 290 -2.73 20.25 16.75
N LEU A 291 -3.74 20.26 17.61
CA LEU A 291 -4.13 21.36 18.49
C LEU A 291 -4.00 20.93 19.94
N ASP A 292 -3.23 21.68 20.73
CA ASP A 292 -3.23 21.54 22.18
C ASP A 292 -4.22 22.54 22.78
N PRO A 293 -5.38 22.08 23.29
CA PRO A 293 -6.44 22.95 23.77
C PRO A 293 -6.25 23.37 25.22
N VAL A 294 -5.02 23.68 25.68
CA VAL A 294 -4.73 24.01 27.07
C VAL A 294 -5.82 24.91 27.66
N GLY A 295 -6.62 24.36 28.57
CA GLY A 295 -7.68 25.07 29.30
C GLY A 295 -8.98 25.30 28.55
N ALA A 296 -9.12 24.89 27.29
CA ALA A 296 -10.37 25.03 26.55
C ALA A 296 -11.28 23.81 26.74
N ARG A 297 -12.51 24.03 27.21
CA ARG A 297 -13.56 22.98 27.34
C ARG A 297 -14.49 22.91 26.16
N ASP A 298 -14.55 23.98 25.38
CA ASP A 298 -15.47 24.11 24.25
C ASP A 298 -14.64 24.27 22.97
N LEU A 299 -14.89 23.39 22.02
CA LEU A 299 -14.33 23.44 20.69
C LEU A 299 -15.39 23.84 19.69
N MET A 300 -14.97 24.51 18.63
CA MET A 300 -15.80 24.81 17.48
C MET A 300 -15.24 24.07 16.27
N VAL A 301 -16.03 23.23 15.66
CA VAL A 301 -15.72 22.59 14.39
C VAL A 301 -16.31 23.45 13.27
N ARG A 302 -15.45 23.90 12.37
CA ARG A 302 -15.84 24.66 11.18
C ARG A 302 -15.61 23.83 9.94
N LEU A 303 -16.61 23.74 9.09
CA LEU A 303 -16.57 22.99 7.84
C LEU A 303 -17.21 23.82 6.73
N SER A 304 -16.52 23.89 5.57
CA SER A 304 -17.02 24.48 4.34
C SER A 304 -16.74 23.54 3.17
N VAL A 305 -17.76 23.27 2.37
CA VAL A 305 -17.72 22.35 1.23
C VAL A 305 -18.37 22.97 0.02
N THR A 306 -17.67 22.96 -1.10
CA THR A 306 -18.21 23.38 -2.41
C THR A 306 -18.09 22.25 -3.43
N ALA A 307 -18.62 22.48 -4.61
CA ALA A 307 -18.47 21.59 -5.76
C ALA A 307 -17.54 22.18 -6.82
N SER A 308 -16.92 21.34 -7.63
CA SER A 308 -15.96 21.76 -8.67
C SER A 308 -16.55 22.66 -9.73
N ASP A 309 -17.86 22.54 -9.99
CA ASP A 309 -18.64 23.35 -10.94
C ASP A 309 -19.33 24.55 -10.29
N HIS A 310 -19.12 24.77 -8.97
CA HIS A 310 -19.77 25.79 -8.16
C HIS A 310 -21.32 25.68 -8.12
N GLY A 311 -21.86 24.54 -8.52
CA GLY A 311 -23.30 24.24 -8.50
C GLY A 311 -23.82 23.80 -7.12
N SER A 312 -25.16 23.76 -7.02
CA SER A 312 -25.86 23.21 -5.86
C SER A 312 -26.03 21.70 -6.05
N HIS A 313 -25.43 20.91 -5.17
CA HIS A 313 -25.43 19.46 -5.21
C HIS A 313 -25.73 18.87 -3.86
N PRO A 314 -26.57 17.83 -3.77
CA PRO A 314 -26.91 17.19 -2.50
C PRO A 314 -25.68 16.55 -1.85
N VAL A 315 -25.50 16.82 -0.55
CA VAL A 315 -24.43 16.27 0.27
C VAL A 315 -24.98 15.75 1.60
N LYS A 316 -24.38 14.67 2.08
CA LYS A 316 -24.53 14.13 3.43
C LYS A 316 -23.18 14.18 4.10
N VAL A 317 -23.07 14.91 5.18
CA VAL A 317 -21.84 15.13 5.92
C VAL A 317 -21.90 14.36 7.23
N ARG A 318 -20.85 13.62 7.55
CA ARG A 318 -20.64 12.96 8.84
C ARG A 318 -19.38 13.52 9.49
N LEU A 319 -19.52 14.09 10.66
CA LEU A 319 -18.39 14.43 11.53
C LEU A 319 -18.11 13.24 12.44
N ILE A 320 -16.89 12.74 12.38
CA ILE A 320 -16.44 11.60 13.15
C ILE A 320 -15.42 12.07 14.16
N ARG A 321 -15.62 11.69 15.44
CA ARG A 321 -14.66 11.95 16.52
C ARG A 321 -14.24 10.64 17.14
N SER A 322 -12.93 10.34 17.09
CA SER A 322 -12.32 9.14 17.69
C SER A 322 -13.05 7.84 17.32
N GLY A 323 -13.48 7.72 16.06
CA GLY A 323 -14.16 6.53 15.51
C GLY A 323 -15.68 6.51 15.71
N GLN A 324 -16.26 7.51 16.34
CA GLN A 324 -17.71 7.62 16.52
C GLN A 324 -18.28 8.76 15.68
N VAL A 325 -19.43 8.53 15.05
CA VAL A 325 -20.15 9.58 14.35
C VAL A 325 -20.76 10.53 15.39
N LEU A 326 -20.21 11.73 15.47
CA LEU A 326 -20.58 12.75 16.45
C LEU A 326 -21.76 13.59 16.00
N ALA A 327 -21.80 13.95 14.70
CA ALA A 327 -22.87 14.71 14.10
C ALA A 327 -23.06 14.33 12.63
N GLN A 328 -24.27 14.55 12.13
CA GLN A 328 -24.62 14.32 10.72
C GLN A 328 -25.52 15.44 10.22
N TRP A 329 -25.27 15.83 8.96
CA TRP A 329 -26.08 16.84 8.28
C TRP A 329 -26.42 16.35 6.86
N ALA A 330 -27.51 16.85 6.33
CA ALA A 330 -27.85 16.76 4.92
C ALA A 330 -28.16 18.17 4.42
N GLY A 331 -27.65 18.49 3.23
CA GLY A 331 -27.82 19.80 2.63
C GLY A 331 -27.37 19.78 1.17
N GLU A 332 -27.07 20.95 0.64
CA GLU A 332 -26.57 21.13 -0.73
C GLU A 332 -25.31 22.01 -0.70
N THR A 333 -24.43 21.84 -1.69
CA THR A 333 -23.27 22.74 -1.88
C THR A 333 -23.72 24.10 -2.43
N PRO A 334 -23.12 25.23 -2.03
CA PRO A 334 -22.14 25.35 -0.95
C PRO A 334 -22.75 25.02 0.41
N PHE A 335 -22.02 24.21 1.21
CA PHE A 335 -22.47 23.76 2.51
C PHE A 335 -21.49 24.23 3.59
N ASP A 336 -22.00 25.01 4.53
CA ASP A 336 -21.20 25.56 5.63
C ASP A 336 -21.84 25.18 6.97
N VAL A 337 -21.00 24.80 7.93
CA VAL A 337 -21.43 24.53 9.30
C VAL A 337 -20.37 24.94 10.32
N ASP A 338 -20.81 25.69 11.33
CA ASP A 338 -20.10 25.92 12.59
C ASP A 338 -20.79 25.11 13.70
N TRP A 339 -20.11 24.09 14.20
CA TRP A 339 -20.69 23.17 15.17
C TRP A 339 -19.91 23.16 16.49
N PRO A 340 -20.54 23.53 17.63
CA PRO A 340 -19.87 23.52 18.92
C PRO A 340 -19.78 22.09 19.47
N ASP A 341 -18.58 21.61 19.75
CA ASP A 341 -18.35 20.39 20.52
C ASP A 341 -18.22 20.73 22.01
N THR A 342 -19.28 20.58 22.73
CA THR A 342 -19.35 20.84 24.19
C THR A 342 -19.07 19.58 25.02
N THR A 343 -18.84 18.45 24.37
CA THR A 343 -18.66 17.13 25.04
C THR A 343 -17.21 16.70 25.06
N VAL A 344 -16.28 17.65 25.12
CA VAL A 344 -14.84 17.45 25.03
C VAL A 344 -14.28 16.82 26.31
N PRO A 345 -13.69 15.61 26.26
CA PRO A 345 -12.95 15.05 27.38
C PRO A 345 -11.70 15.88 27.68
N THR A 346 -11.39 16.12 28.95
CA THR A 346 -10.29 17.00 29.35
C THR A 346 -8.89 16.38 29.22
N ASP A 347 -8.79 15.05 29.24
CA ASP A 347 -7.52 14.33 29.36
C ASP A 347 -7.26 13.33 28.23
N GLU A 348 -8.15 13.30 27.22
CA GLU A 348 -8.02 12.36 26.09
C GLU A 348 -7.67 13.08 24.80
N ARG A 349 -6.86 12.42 23.97
CA ARG A 349 -6.63 12.85 22.60
C ARG A 349 -7.86 12.57 21.75
N MET A 350 -8.40 13.60 21.13
CA MET A 350 -9.51 13.51 20.20
C MET A 350 -9.01 13.57 18.76
N ILE A 351 -9.72 12.88 17.88
CA ILE A 351 -9.36 12.76 16.47
C ILE A 351 -10.61 13.09 15.66
N TYR A 352 -10.59 14.21 14.95
CA TYR A 352 -11.70 14.67 14.13
C TYR A 352 -11.43 14.39 12.66
N ARG A 353 -12.40 13.83 11.96
CA ARG A 353 -12.38 13.69 10.50
C ARG A 353 -13.79 13.81 9.94
N VAL A 354 -13.90 14.09 8.66
CA VAL A 354 -15.19 14.20 7.98
C VAL A 354 -15.26 13.21 6.81
N GLU A 355 -16.48 12.70 6.63
CA GLU A 355 -16.87 11.92 5.46
C GLU A 355 -18.07 12.62 4.83
N ILE A 356 -18.00 12.84 3.53
CA ILE A 356 -19.04 13.50 2.76
C ILE A 356 -19.42 12.61 1.60
N THR A 357 -20.69 12.37 1.41
CA THR A 357 -21.25 11.57 0.32
C THR A 357 -22.41 12.31 -0.34
N GLY A 358 -22.74 11.97 -1.56
CA GLY A 358 -23.83 12.59 -2.32
C GLY A 358 -23.47 12.65 -3.79
N SER A 359 -23.42 13.84 -4.37
CA SER A 359 -22.94 14.04 -5.76
C SER A 359 -21.42 13.93 -5.87
N GLY A 360 -20.84 12.97 -5.20
CA GLY A 360 -19.42 12.67 -5.07
C GLY A 360 -19.11 12.15 -3.69
N GLU A 361 -17.87 11.83 -3.45
CA GLU A 361 -17.41 11.34 -2.16
C GLU A 361 -16.13 12.08 -1.73
N LEU A 362 -16.02 12.39 -0.44
CA LEU A 362 -14.87 13.07 0.13
C LEU A 362 -14.54 12.49 1.51
N LEU A 363 -13.27 12.19 1.74
CA LEU A 363 -12.73 11.71 3.00
C LEU A 363 -11.57 12.60 3.43
N SER A 364 -11.68 13.27 4.58
CA SER A 364 -10.56 14.05 5.11
C SER A 364 -9.56 13.18 5.85
N ASN A 365 -8.30 13.58 5.86
CA ASN A 365 -7.37 13.18 6.89
C ASN A 365 -7.76 13.83 8.24
N PRO A 366 -7.25 13.31 9.36
CA PRO A 366 -7.69 13.74 10.68
C PRO A 366 -7.08 15.07 11.13
N ILE A 367 -7.78 15.73 12.05
CA ILE A 367 -7.27 16.78 12.94
C ILE A 367 -7.13 16.18 14.34
N PHE A 368 -6.01 16.39 15.00
CA PHE A 368 -5.74 15.89 16.33
C PHE A 368 -5.90 17.00 17.35
N VAL A 369 -6.65 16.73 18.42
CA VAL A 369 -6.87 17.69 19.51
C VAL A 369 -6.62 17.02 20.84
N GLY A 370 -5.80 17.64 21.67
CA GLY A 370 -5.45 17.14 22.98
C GLY A 370 -3.95 16.84 23.12
N PRO A 371 -3.54 16.27 24.25
CA PRO A 371 -2.13 16.02 24.52
C PRO A 371 -1.55 15.06 23.49
N VAL A 372 -0.32 15.34 23.08
CA VAL A 372 0.45 14.38 22.25
C VAL A 372 0.69 13.14 23.12
N LEU A 373 0.14 12.01 22.71
CA LEU A 373 0.35 10.74 23.40
C LEU A 373 1.85 10.41 23.33
N LYS A 374 2.55 10.59 24.46
CA LYS A 374 3.93 10.12 24.60
C LYS A 374 3.92 8.60 24.58
N PRO A 375 4.87 7.95 23.90
CA PRO A 375 5.00 6.51 23.97
C PRO A 375 5.19 6.13 25.45
N ASN A 376 4.26 5.33 25.99
CA ASN A 376 4.45 4.76 27.31
C ASN A 376 5.71 3.88 27.25
N ALA A 377 6.62 4.06 28.20
CA ALA A 377 7.81 3.23 28.39
C ALA A 377 7.48 1.76 28.74
N ALA A 378 6.21 1.41 28.87
CA ALA A 378 5.73 0.06 29.08
C ALA A 378 5.59 -0.65 27.71
N GLY A 379 6.66 -1.34 27.35
CA GLY A 379 6.64 -2.31 26.24
C GLY A 379 5.55 -3.37 26.44
N GLY A 380 4.93 -3.79 25.34
CA GLY A 380 4.24 -5.07 25.27
C GLY A 380 2.75 -5.02 25.03
N LEU A 381 2.33 -4.69 23.82
CA LEU A 381 0.98 -5.01 23.34
C LEU A 381 0.95 -5.94 22.12
N PHE A 382 2.10 -6.32 21.59
CA PHE A 382 2.15 -7.37 20.56
C PHE A 382 3.33 -8.30 20.85
N GLN A 383 3.11 -9.27 21.75
CA GLN A 383 3.90 -10.48 21.73
C GLN A 383 3.50 -11.26 20.48
N HIS A 384 4.43 -11.45 19.56
CA HIS A 384 4.28 -12.45 18.51
C HIS A 384 3.99 -13.81 19.19
N PRO A 385 2.92 -14.51 18.82
CA PRO A 385 2.81 -15.90 19.18
C PRO A 385 3.97 -16.62 18.48
N ALA A 386 4.97 -17.02 19.25
CA ALA A 386 5.95 -18.00 18.81
C ALA A 386 5.17 -19.26 18.41
N LYS A 387 5.14 -19.56 17.13
CA LYS A 387 4.67 -20.86 16.67
C LYS A 387 5.72 -21.89 17.04
N ALA A 388 5.31 -22.80 17.93
CA ALA A 388 5.96 -24.07 18.13
C ALA A 388 5.94 -24.94 16.86
#